data_51c33b9187e846592e054629ddaf1eb1
#
_entry.id   51c33b9187e846592e054629ddaf1eb1
#
_cell.length_a   1.000
_cell.length_b   1.000
_cell.length_c   1.000
_cell.angle_alpha   90.00
_cell.angle_beta   90.00
_cell.angle_gamma   90.00
#
_symmetry.space_group_name_H-M   'P 1'
#
loop_
_entity.id
_entity.type
_entity.pdbx_description
1 polymer ?
#
loop_
_entity_poly.entity_id
_entity_poly.type
_entity_poly.pdbx_seq_one_letter_code
_entity_poly.pdbx_strand_id
1 'polypeptide(L)'
;MGLLQDKLSKFRLPQLYMERGVYPYFREIDSHQDTEVIMDGKKVLMFGSNSYMGLTYDERIIEAAVAATRKYGTGCAGSRFLNGTLDLHVQLEKELAEFVGKDDALVYSTGFTVNEGVVSCLTDRNDYIICDDRDHASIVDGRRLSFSTQLKYKHNDMEALEKELQKCKPESCLLYTSPSPRDRQK
;
A
#
# COMPACT_ATOMS: atom_id res chain seq x y z
N MET A 1 1.47 -31.85 20.44
CA MET A 1 0.93 -30.59 19.85
C MET A 1 1.58 -30.41 18.49
N GLY A 2 0.88 -29.80 17.53
CA GLY A 2 1.48 -29.61 16.19
C GLY A 2 2.45 -28.43 16.16
N LEU A 3 3.44 -28.46 15.23
CA LEU A 3 4.46 -27.40 15.06
C LEU A 3 3.88 -25.97 15.02
N LEU A 4 2.68 -25.80 14.43
CA LEU A 4 2.00 -24.51 14.37
C LEU A 4 1.56 -24.04 15.76
N GLN A 5 0.98 -24.93 16.58
CA GLN A 5 0.55 -24.61 17.93
C GLN A 5 1.75 -24.23 18.82
N ASP A 6 2.88 -24.95 18.69
CA ASP A 6 4.10 -24.64 19.44
C ASP A 6 4.68 -23.28 19.02
N LYS A 7 4.58 -22.92 17.74
CA LYS A 7 4.99 -21.61 17.23
C LYS A 7 4.08 -20.49 17.74
N LEU A 8 2.76 -20.68 17.69
CA LEU A 8 1.78 -19.68 18.12
C LEU A 8 1.81 -19.48 19.64
N SER A 9 2.05 -20.53 20.43
CA SER A 9 2.13 -20.42 21.91
C SER A 9 3.27 -19.53 22.40
N LYS A 10 4.30 -19.34 21.58
CA LYS A 10 5.43 -18.44 21.86
C LYS A 10 5.14 -16.97 21.56
N PHE A 11 4.11 -16.68 20.75
CA PHE A 11 3.74 -15.33 20.35
C PHE A 11 2.67 -14.76 21.29
N ARG A 12 3.09 -14.31 22.47
CA ARG A 12 2.19 -13.80 23.53
C ARG A 12 2.16 -12.29 23.70
N LEU A 13 2.90 -11.56 22.89
CA LEU A 13 3.01 -10.10 23.04
C LEU A 13 1.65 -9.38 22.96
N PRO A 14 0.77 -9.67 21.98
CA PRO A 14 -0.56 -9.06 21.93
C PRO A 14 -1.40 -9.31 23.18
N GLN A 15 -1.40 -10.54 23.69
CA GLN A 15 -2.13 -10.92 24.89
C GLN A 15 -1.64 -10.16 26.13
N LEU A 16 -0.33 -9.98 26.27
CA LEU A 16 0.26 -9.20 27.37
C LEU A 16 -0.18 -7.73 27.33
N TYR A 17 -0.29 -7.14 26.13
CA TYR A 17 -0.80 -5.77 25.99
C TYR A 17 -2.29 -5.68 26.25
N MET A 18 -3.09 -6.68 25.83
CA MET A 18 -4.51 -6.77 26.15
C MET A 18 -4.74 -6.89 27.65
N GLU A 19 -4.01 -7.77 28.35
CA GLU A 19 -4.07 -7.94 29.80
C GLU A 19 -3.73 -6.65 30.57
N ARG A 20 -2.84 -5.82 30.01
CA ARG A 20 -2.46 -4.51 30.57
C ARG A 20 -3.40 -3.38 30.21
N GLY A 21 -4.42 -3.63 29.38
CA GLY A 21 -5.34 -2.61 28.89
C GLY A 21 -4.71 -1.56 27.93
N VAL A 22 -3.55 -1.85 27.34
CA VAL A 22 -2.81 -0.94 26.46
C VAL A 22 -2.69 -1.44 25.03
N TYR A 23 -3.58 -2.34 24.62
CA TYR A 23 -3.65 -2.84 23.25
C TYR A 23 -4.47 -1.88 22.37
N PRO A 24 -3.85 -1.12 21.45
CA PRO A 24 -4.52 -0.04 20.73
C PRO A 24 -5.12 -0.48 19.38
N TYR A 25 -4.95 -1.75 18.99
CA TYR A 25 -5.29 -2.24 17.66
C TYR A 25 -6.68 -2.86 17.61
N PHE A 26 -7.27 -2.90 16.41
CA PHE A 26 -8.57 -3.53 16.12
C PHE A 26 -9.73 -2.98 16.95
N ARG A 27 -9.70 -1.67 17.24
CA ARG A 27 -10.80 -1.00 17.92
C ARG A 27 -11.96 -0.79 16.96
N GLU A 28 -13.15 -1.15 17.38
CA GLU A 28 -14.36 -1.02 16.58
C GLU A 28 -14.82 0.44 16.51
N ILE A 29 -15.23 0.86 15.30
CA ILE A 29 -15.84 2.16 15.04
C ILE A 29 -17.28 1.91 14.62
N ASP A 30 -18.23 2.47 15.38
CA ASP A 30 -19.66 2.35 15.16
C ASP A 30 -20.26 3.69 14.68
N SER A 31 -19.66 4.24 13.62
CA SER A 31 -20.12 5.46 12.95
C SER A 31 -19.52 5.56 11.55
N HIS A 32 -19.93 6.55 10.77
CA HIS A 32 -19.20 6.93 9.56
C HIS A 32 -17.78 7.41 9.89
N GLN A 33 -16.91 7.34 8.91
CA GLN A 33 -15.50 7.75 9.04
C GLN A 33 -15.36 9.25 8.77
N ASP A 34 -15.13 10.03 9.84
CA ASP A 34 -14.96 11.47 9.79
C ASP A 34 -13.93 11.91 10.86
N THR A 35 -13.82 13.22 11.10
CA THR A 35 -12.99 13.82 12.16
C THR A 35 -13.41 13.41 13.56
N GLU A 36 -14.68 13.08 13.75
CA GLU A 36 -15.25 12.54 14.97
C GLU A 36 -15.90 11.19 14.67
N VAL A 37 -15.63 10.19 15.49
CA VAL A 37 -16.18 8.84 15.36
C VAL A 37 -16.70 8.34 16.70
N ILE A 38 -17.54 7.31 16.68
CA ILE A 38 -17.98 6.61 17.88
C ILE A 38 -17.14 5.34 18.04
N MET A 39 -16.43 5.23 19.17
CA MET A 39 -15.66 4.07 19.56
C MET A 39 -16.02 3.66 21.00
N ASP A 40 -16.35 2.39 21.21
CA ASP A 40 -16.78 1.87 22.50
C ASP A 40 -17.95 2.68 23.12
N GLY A 41 -18.89 3.12 22.26
CA GLY A 41 -20.04 3.96 22.64
C GLY A 41 -19.71 5.40 23.04
N LYS A 42 -18.47 5.86 22.78
CA LYS A 42 -18.04 7.23 23.11
C LYS A 42 -17.63 7.97 21.85
N LYS A 43 -17.99 9.25 21.78
CA LYS A 43 -17.54 10.17 20.74
C LYS A 43 -16.07 10.53 20.98
N VAL A 44 -15.22 10.27 19.98
CA VAL A 44 -13.77 10.52 20.04
C VAL A 44 -13.29 11.24 18.78
N LEU A 45 -12.20 11.98 18.89
CA LEU A 45 -11.54 12.62 17.75
C LEU A 45 -10.65 11.61 17.02
N MET A 46 -10.74 11.59 15.68
CA MET A 46 -9.98 10.69 14.83
C MET A 46 -8.74 11.39 14.26
N PHE A 47 -7.58 11.16 14.88
CA PHE A 47 -6.27 11.63 14.39
C PHE A 47 -5.51 10.59 13.57
N GLY A 48 -5.97 9.35 13.53
CA GLY A 48 -5.30 8.23 12.87
C GLY A 48 -5.85 7.90 11.46
N SER A 49 -6.64 8.79 10.86
CA SER A 49 -7.27 8.54 9.56
C SER A 49 -6.31 8.76 8.40
N ASN A 50 -6.46 7.95 7.34
CA ASN A 50 -5.84 8.15 6.02
C ASN A 50 -6.72 8.99 5.07
N SER A 51 -7.85 9.51 5.52
CA SER A 51 -8.75 10.38 4.74
C SER A 51 -8.19 11.80 4.62
N TYR A 52 -7.05 11.96 3.91
CA TYR A 52 -6.34 13.25 3.82
C TYR A 52 -7.15 14.38 3.20
N MET A 53 -8.06 14.05 2.31
CA MET A 53 -8.91 15.01 1.57
C MET A 53 -10.29 15.18 2.20
N GLY A 54 -10.62 14.45 3.27
CA GLY A 54 -11.92 14.47 3.91
C GLY A 54 -13.08 13.96 3.02
N LEU A 55 -12.78 13.16 2.01
CA LEU A 55 -13.75 12.73 1.00
C LEU A 55 -14.45 11.40 1.35
N THR A 56 -14.10 10.78 2.46
CA THR A 56 -14.61 9.43 2.82
C THR A 56 -16.12 9.40 3.01
N TYR A 57 -16.72 10.53 3.39
CA TYR A 57 -18.16 10.66 3.62
C TYR A 57 -18.77 11.81 2.79
N ASP A 58 -18.21 12.07 1.59
CA ASP A 58 -18.79 13.06 0.65
C ASP A 58 -19.99 12.44 -0.08
N GLU A 59 -21.16 13.08 0.01
CA GLU A 59 -22.41 12.58 -0.56
C GLU A 59 -22.33 12.33 -2.06
N ARG A 60 -21.59 13.13 -2.81
CA ARG A 60 -21.40 12.95 -4.25
C ARG A 60 -20.68 11.63 -4.57
N ILE A 61 -19.72 11.26 -3.73
CA ILE A 61 -18.95 10.02 -3.88
C ILE A 61 -19.81 8.83 -3.46
N ILE A 62 -20.59 8.97 -2.39
CA ILE A 62 -21.52 7.93 -1.93
C ILE A 62 -22.55 7.63 -3.04
N GLU A 63 -23.20 8.65 -3.59
CA GLU A 63 -24.19 8.46 -4.65
C GLU A 63 -23.59 7.86 -5.93
N ALA A 64 -22.38 8.26 -6.31
CA ALA A 64 -21.68 7.64 -7.44
C ALA A 64 -21.38 6.15 -7.19
N ALA A 65 -20.96 5.80 -5.96
CA ALA A 65 -20.71 4.41 -5.57
C ALA A 65 -22.00 3.57 -5.56
N VAL A 66 -23.09 4.15 -5.07
CA VAL A 66 -24.43 3.50 -5.09
C VAL A 66 -24.89 3.25 -6.52
N ALA A 67 -24.75 4.23 -7.40
CA ALA A 67 -25.11 4.11 -8.82
C ALA A 67 -24.27 3.04 -9.52
N ALA A 68 -22.95 3.02 -9.28
CA ALA A 68 -22.06 2.00 -9.80
C ALA A 68 -22.43 0.60 -9.28
N THR A 69 -22.72 0.46 -8.00
CA THR A 69 -23.15 -0.82 -7.41
C THR A 69 -24.46 -1.32 -8.03
N ARG A 70 -25.42 -0.45 -8.29
CA ARG A 70 -26.67 -0.81 -8.98
C ARG A 70 -26.43 -1.25 -10.43
N LYS A 71 -25.49 -0.64 -11.13
CA LYS A 71 -25.17 -0.95 -12.53
C LYS A 71 -24.37 -2.26 -12.66
N TYR A 72 -23.34 -2.44 -11.83
CA TYR A 72 -22.33 -3.50 -12.00
C TYR A 72 -22.44 -4.63 -10.97
N GLY A 73 -23.23 -4.46 -9.91
CA GLY A 73 -23.21 -5.36 -8.76
C GLY A 73 -22.07 -5.05 -7.79
N THR A 74 -21.81 -6.00 -6.88
CA THR A 74 -20.86 -5.83 -5.78
C THR A 74 -19.44 -6.29 -6.09
N GLY A 75 -19.16 -6.73 -7.33
CA GLY A 75 -17.83 -7.20 -7.71
C GLY A 75 -17.72 -7.49 -9.20
N CYS A 76 -16.50 -7.73 -9.64
CA CYS A 76 -16.16 -7.88 -11.08
C CYS A 76 -16.20 -9.34 -11.56
N ALA A 77 -16.50 -10.31 -10.70
CA ALA A 77 -16.58 -11.75 -11.00
C ALA A 77 -15.31 -12.38 -11.62
N GLY A 78 -14.21 -11.63 -11.75
CA GLY A 78 -12.96 -12.12 -12.29
C GLY A 78 -11.84 -11.10 -12.21
N SER A 79 -10.62 -11.53 -12.58
CA SER A 79 -9.47 -10.63 -12.65
C SER A 79 -9.59 -9.67 -13.84
N ARG A 80 -8.97 -8.50 -13.72
CA ARG A 80 -8.92 -7.52 -14.82
C ARG A 80 -8.32 -8.07 -16.09
N PHE A 81 -7.35 -8.96 -15.98
CA PHE A 81 -6.68 -9.59 -17.11
C PHE A 81 -7.60 -10.51 -17.93
N LEU A 82 -8.57 -11.15 -17.31
CA LEU A 82 -9.46 -12.11 -17.98
C LEU A 82 -10.83 -11.50 -18.32
N ASN A 83 -11.72 -11.41 -17.34
CA ASN A 83 -13.13 -11.05 -17.54
C ASN A 83 -13.67 -10.04 -16.54
N GLY A 84 -12.81 -9.42 -15.72
CA GLY A 84 -13.21 -8.46 -14.68
C GLY A 84 -12.93 -7.00 -15.04
N THR A 85 -12.56 -6.66 -16.29
CA THR A 85 -12.37 -5.26 -16.69
C THR A 85 -13.72 -4.67 -17.10
N LEU A 86 -14.16 -3.67 -16.32
CA LEU A 86 -15.36 -2.87 -16.60
C LEU A 86 -14.98 -1.61 -17.39
N ASP A 87 -15.95 -1.02 -18.09
CA ASP A 87 -15.83 0.29 -18.71
C ASP A 87 -15.41 1.37 -17.69
N LEU A 88 -15.90 1.29 -16.46
CA LEU A 88 -15.52 2.16 -15.34
C LEU A 88 -14.01 2.15 -15.05
N HIS A 89 -13.35 1.00 -15.13
CA HIS A 89 -11.91 0.92 -14.94
C HIS A 89 -11.16 1.66 -16.07
N VAL A 90 -11.55 1.41 -17.31
CA VAL A 90 -10.92 2.01 -18.49
C VAL A 90 -11.08 3.54 -18.48
N GLN A 91 -12.30 4.01 -18.15
CA GLN A 91 -12.58 5.43 -18.04
C GLN A 91 -11.74 6.10 -16.94
N LEU A 92 -11.66 5.49 -15.75
CA LEU A 92 -10.85 5.99 -14.64
C LEU A 92 -9.37 6.09 -15.00
N GLU A 93 -8.82 5.08 -15.66
CA GLU A 93 -7.43 5.06 -16.09
C GLU A 93 -7.15 6.19 -17.09
N LYS A 94 -8.03 6.39 -18.06
CA LYS A 94 -7.93 7.49 -19.01
C LYS A 94 -7.98 8.87 -18.34
N GLU A 95 -8.95 9.10 -17.47
CA GLU A 95 -9.10 10.37 -16.74
C GLU A 95 -7.90 10.65 -15.81
N LEU A 96 -7.35 9.61 -15.17
CA LEU A 96 -6.14 9.74 -14.34
C LEU A 96 -4.90 10.05 -15.19
N ALA A 97 -4.72 9.41 -16.34
CA ALA A 97 -3.63 9.70 -17.25
C ALA A 97 -3.69 11.17 -17.74
N GLU A 98 -4.85 11.64 -18.14
CA GLU A 98 -5.09 13.04 -18.51
C GLU A 98 -4.77 14.01 -17.36
N PHE A 99 -5.25 13.69 -16.15
CA PHE A 99 -5.04 14.51 -14.95
C PHE A 99 -3.56 14.68 -14.58
N VAL A 100 -2.77 13.61 -14.69
CA VAL A 100 -1.33 13.66 -14.37
C VAL A 100 -0.45 13.99 -15.57
N GLY A 101 -1.02 14.21 -16.76
CA GLY A 101 -0.29 14.54 -17.99
C GLY A 101 0.61 13.40 -18.47
N LYS A 102 0.11 12.17 -18.43
CA LYS A 102 0.78 10.96 -18.92
C LYS A 102 -0.03 10.33 -20.05
N ASP A 103 0.63 9.48 -20.85
CA ASP A 103 0.01 8.83 -22.00
C ASP A 103 -0.99 7.77 -21.57
N ASP A 104 -0.75 7.12 -20.43
CA ASP A 104 -1.60 6.06 -19.90
C ASP A 104 -1.48 5.93 -18.39
N ALA A 105 -2.42 5.21 -17.75
CA ALA A 105 -2.43 4.89 -16.34
C ALA A 105 -2.96 3.47 -16.10
N LEU A 106 -2.50 2.84 -15.03
CA LEU A 106 -2.99 1.55 -14.58
C LEU A 106 -3.42 1.64 -13.12
N VAL A 107 -4.67 1.28 -12.85
CA VAL A 107 -5.27 1.34 -11.50
C VAL A 107 -5.14 0.01 -10.77
N TYR A 108 -4.66 0.06 -9.55
CA TYR A 108 -4.63 -1.03 -8.60
C TYR A 108 -5.58 -0.76 -7.43
N SER A 109 -6.01 -1.80 -6.73
CA SER A 109 -6.93 -1.67 -5.61
C SER A 109 -6.32 -0.96 -4.39
N THR A 110 -5.01 -1.02 -4.22
CA THR A 110 -4.28 -0.35 -3.12
C THR A 110 -2.89 0.09 -3.56
N GLY A 111 -2.33 1.11 -2.88
CA GLY A 111 -0.92 1.49 -3.07
C GLY A 111 0.07 0.38 -2.68
N PHE A 112 -0.34 -0.52 -1.79
CA PHE A 112 0.47 -1.69 -1.42
C PHE A 112 0.66 -2.62 -2.65
N THR A 113 -0.43 -2.97 -3.32
CA THR A 113 -0.41 -3.81 -4.53
C THR A 113 0.24 -3.12 -5.73
N VAL A 114 0.21 -1.78 -5.81
CA VAL A 114 1.00 -1.03 -6.80
C VAL A 114 2.48 -1.35 -6.63
N ASN A 115 3.03 -1.18 -5.43
CA ASN A 115 4.45 -1.41 -5.19
C ASN A 115 4.86 -2.87 -5.41
N GLU A 116 4.03 -3.83 -5.00
CA GLU A 116 4.28 -5.25 -5.27
C GLU A 116 4.31 -5.55 -6.77
N GLY A 117 3.32 -5.05 -7.52
CA GLY A 117 3.21 -5.26 -8.95
C GLY A 117 4.32 -4.57 -9.72
N VAL A 118 4.51 -3.27 -9.52
CA VAL A 118 5.47 -2.46 -10.29
C VAL A 118 6.90 -2.92 -10.04
N VAL A 119 7.31 -3.07 -8.77
CA VAL A 119 8.68 -3.47 -8.44
C VAL A 119 9.02 -4.85 -9.00
N SER A 120 8.10 -5.81 -8.86
CA SER A 120 8.35 -7.19 -9.31
C SER A 120 8.29 -7.36 -10.83
N CYS A 121 7.49 -6.55 -11.55
CA CYS A 121 7.37 -6.71 -13.00
C CYS A 121 8.39 -5.92 -13.82
N LEU A 122 8.96 -4.84 -13.26
CA LEU A 122 9.94 -4.01 -13.95
C LEU A 122 11.40 -4.46 -13.77
N THR A 123 11.64 -5.47 -12.95
CA THR A 123 13.00 -5.93 -12.65
C THR A 123 13.15 -7.45 -12.78
N ASP A 124 14.26 -7.88 -13.32
CA ASP A 124 14.59 -9.30 -13.49
C ASP A 124 15.97 -9.66 -12.86
N ARG A 125 16.49 -10.85 -13.20
CA ARG A 125 17.75 -11.40 -12.63
C ARG A 125 18.99 -10.59 -12.94
N ASN A 126 18.96 -9.75 -13.97
CA ASN A 126 20.09 -8.94 -14.42
C ASN A 126 20.05 -7.54 -13.84
N ASP A 127 18.98 -7.20 -13.15
CA ASP A 127 18.71 -5.86 -12.62
C ASP A 127 19.07 -5.71 -11.15
N TYR A 128 19.08 -4.47 -10.69
CA TYR A 128 19.31 -4.12 -9.30
C TYR A 128 18.13 -3.34 -8.74
N ILE A 129 17.78 -3.62 -7.50
CA ILE A 129 16.87 -2.81 -6.70
C ILE A 129 17.68 -2.24 -5.54
N ILE A 130 17.79 -0.92 -5.45
CA ILE A 130 18.44 -0.23 -4.34
C ILE A 130 17.38 0.36 -3.43
N CYS A 131 17.36 -0.05 -2.19
CA CYS A 131 16.34 0.29 -1.21
C CYS A 131 16.92 1.02 -0.02
N ASP A 132 16.18 2.02 0.47
CA ASP A 132 16.38 2.58 1.80
C ASP A 132 16.09 1.51 2.87
N ASP A 133 16.80 1.53 3.99
CA ASP A 133 16.60 0.55 5.07
C ASP A 133 15.30 0.77 5.86
N ARG A 134 14.62 1.91 5.64
CA ARG A 134 13.32 2.29 6.22
C ARG A 134 12.18 2.36 5.22
N ASP A 135 12.32 1.73 4.07
CA ASP A 135 11.25 1.66 3.09
C ASP A 135 9.96 1.08 3.66
N HIS A 136 8.83 1.53 3.10
CA HIS A 136 7.52 1.00 3.45
C HIS A 136 7.44 -0.51 3.19
N ALA A 137 6.67 -1.23 4.00
CA ALA A 137 6.51 -2.68 3.91
C ALA A 137 6.16 -3.19 2.52
N SER A 138 5.34 -2.46 1.76
CA SER A 138 4.97 -2.82 0.38
C SER A 138 6.15 -2.83 -0.59
N ILE A 139 7.11 -1.92 -0.41
CA ILE A 139 8.35 -1.91 -1.22
C ILE A 139 9.22 -3.10 -0.83
N VAL A 140 9.32 -3.38 0.47
CA VAL A 140 10.04 -4.54 0.99
C VAL A 140 9.46 -5.85 0.42
N ASP A 141 8.15 -5.97 0.36
CA ASP A 141 7.50 -7.17 -0.17
C ASP A 141 7.56 -7.22 -1.70
N GLY A 142 7.36 -6.10 -2.39
CA GLY A 142 7.51 -6.01 -3.85
C GLY A 142 8.89 -6.45 -4.33
N ARG A 143 9.97 -5.99 -3.66
CA ARG A 143 11.34 -6.42 -4.02
C ARG A 143 11.60 -7.89 -3.72
N ARG A 144 10.97 -8.48 -2.69
CA ARG A 144 11.06 -9.92 -2.39
C ARG A 144 10.45 -10.79 -3.48
N LEU A 145 9.47 -10.28 -4.22
CA LEU A 145 8.86 -10.96 -5.35
C LEU A 145 9.72 -10.88 -6.63
N SER A 146 10.65 -9.91 -6.71
CA SER A 146 11.60 -9.81 -7.80
C SER A 146 12.77 -10.77 -7.64
N PHE A 147 13.29 -11.26 -8.77
CA PHE A 147 14.52 -12.06 -8.84
C PHE A 147 15.79 -11.22 -8.95
N SER A 148 15.69 -9.89 -8.91
CA SER A 148 16.80 -8.95 -9.05
C SER A 148 17.78 -8.99 -7.87
N THR A 149 18.97 -8.47 -8.08
CA THR A 149 19.93 -8.25 -7.00
C THR A 149 19.48 -7.09 -6.11
N GLN A 150 19.32 -7.35 -4.80
CA GLN A 150 18.83 -6.37 -3.84
C GLN A 150 19.99 -5.78 -3.04
N LEU A 151 20.13 -4.45 -3.13
CA LEU A 151 21.08 -3.65 -2.37
C LEU A 151 20.32 -2.76 -1.39
N LYS A 152 20.94 -2.45 -0.25
CA LYS A 152 20.35 -1.58 0.77
C LYS A 152 21.33 -0.53 1.21
N TYR A 153 20.84 0.68 1.41
CA TYR A 153 21.60 1.73 2.03
C TYR A 153 20.91 2.26 3.29
N LYS A 154 21.66 2.87 4.16
CA LYS A 154 21.16 3.42 5.42
C LYS A 154 20.35 4.69 5.16
N HIS A 155 19.23 4.83 5.87
CA HIS A 155 18.31 5.95 5.69
C HIS A 155 19.00 7.32 5.70
N ASN A 156 18.73 8.13 4.66
CA ASN A 156 19.31 9.45 4.43
C ASN A 156 20.85 9.50 4.29
N ASP A 157 21.51 8.38 4.07
CA ASP A 157 22.96 8.30 3.84
C ASP A 157 23.26 8.27 2.33
N MET A 158 23.50 9.45 1.77
CA MET A 158 23.75 9.60 0.33
C MET A 158 25.10 9.01 -0.10
N GLU A 159 26.11 9.01 0.79
CA GLU A 159 27.39 8.37 0.51
C GLU A 159 27.25 6.83 0.44
N ALA A 160 26.42 6.26 1.34
CA ALA A 160 26.10 4.84 1.28
C ALA A 160 25.30 4.51 0.01
N LEU A 161 24.35 5.35 -0.41
CA LEU A 161 23.62 5.17 -1.68
C LEU A 161 24.56 5.18 -2.87
N GLU A 162 25.49 6.14 -2.94
CA GLU A 162 26.47 6.23 -4.04
C GLU A 162 27.35 4.98 -4.11
N LYS A 163 27.81 4.48 -2.96
CA LYS A 163 28.58 3.22 -2.90
C LYS A 163 27.80 2.02 -3.41
N GLU A 164 26.49 1.94 -3.12
CA GLU A 164 25.65 0.87 -3.65
C GLU A 164 25.43 1.02 -5.17
N LEU A 165 25.24 2.25 -5.67
CA LEU A 165 25.11 2.55 -7.09
C LEU A 165 26.35 2.13 -7.89
N GLN A 166 27.56 2.36 -7.33
CA GLN A 166 28.82 1.97 -7.96
C GLN A 166 29.00 0.46 -8.14
N LYS A 167 28.23 -0.36 -7.42
CA LYS A 167 28.24 -1.83 -7.57
C LYS A 167 27.40 -2.32 -8.76
N CYS A 168 26.51 -1.47 -9.27
CA CYS A 168 25.61 -1.83 -10.34
C CYS A 168 26.29 -1.77 -11.69
N LYS A 169 25.93 -2.71 -12.58
CA LYS A 169 26.45 -2.73 -13.95
C LYS A 169 25.77 -1.65 -14.78
N PRO A 170 26.52 -0.94 -15.64
CA PRO A 170 25.95 0.17 -16.43
C PRO A 170 24.80 -0.25 -17.37
N GLU A 171 24.79 -1.49 -17.84
CA GLU A 171 23.78 -2.05 -18.75
C GLU A 171 22.53 -2.58 -18.06
N SER A 172 22.50 -2.60 -16.73
CA SER A 172 21.38 -3.13 -15.97
C SER A 172 20.33 -2.06 -15.74
N CYS A 173 19.05 -2.46 -15.69
CA CYS A 173 17.98 -1.59 -15.19
C CYS A 173 18.20 -1.34 -13.69
N LEU A 174 18.03 -0.10 -13.29
CA LEU A 174 18.17 0.32 -11.91
C LEU A 174 16.84 0.86 -11.40
N LEU A 175 16.25 0.16 -10.45
CA LEU A 175 15.09 0.64 -9.73
C LEU A 175 15.53 1.11 -8.34
N TYR A 176 15.28 2.39 -8.04
CA TYR A 176 15.46 2.93 -6.70
C TYR A 176 14.12 3.48 -6.20
N THR A 177 13.93 3.44 -4.89
CA THR A 177 12.69 3.88 -4.29
C THR A 177 12.72 5.37 -4.01
N SER A 178 11.68 6.07 -4.43
CA SER A 178 11.47 7.46 -4.07
C SER A 178 10.85 7.53 -2.67
N PRO A 179 11.36 8.37 -1.77
CA PRO A 179 10.71 8.57 -0.48
C PRO A 179 9.31 9.13 -0.71
N SER A 180 8.30 8.49 -0.11
CA SER A 180 6.95 9.03 -0.07
C SER A 180 6.98 10.40 0.63
N PRO A 181 6.14 11.37 0.22
CA PRO A 181 6.00 12.63 0.95
C PRO A 181 5.70 12.42 2.44
N ARG A 182 5.09 11.29 2.80
CA ARG A 182 4.82 10.87 4.17
C ARG A 182 6.09 10.51 4.95
N ASP A 183 7.11 9.99 4.29
CA ASP A 183 8.35 9.55 4.94
C ASP A 183 9.31 10.72 5.20
N ARG A 184 9.07 11.89 4.58
CA ARG A 184 9.83 13.13 4.82
C ARG A 184 9.47 13.83 6.14
N GLN A 185 8.41 13.38 6.83
CA GLN A 185 7.90 14.02 8.05
C GLN A 185 8.31 13.29 9.34
N LYS A 186 9.22 12.33 9.27
CA LYS A 186 9.73 11.60 10.45
C LYS A 186 11.15 11.99 10.77
#